data_a9c591dda43ecf4fa138881c9c79d85c
#
_entry.id   a9c591dda43ecf4fa138881c9c79d85c
#
_cell.length_a   1.000
_cell.length_b   1.000
_cell.length_c   1.000
_cell.angle_alpha   90.00
_cell.angle_beta   90.00
_cell.angle_gamma   90.00
#
_symmetry.space_group_name_H-M   'P 1'
#
loop_
_entity.id
_entity.type
_entity.pdbx_description
1 polymer ?
#
loop_
_entity_poly.entity_id
_entity_poly.type
_entity_poly.pdbx_seq_one_letter_code
_entity_poly.pdbx_strand_id
1 'polypeptide(L)'
;MQESINEQRPKKIFADAKEVEITRAIAKEFYSVLQERAECDVIIIGAGPAGLTAARELSLMGYKILVVEQNNYLGGGYWLGGFMMNPVTVRAPAQKIWDELGIPYKKVGEVYT
;
A
#
# COMPACT_ATOMS: atom_id res chain seq x y z
N MET A 1 -12.44 38.95 -40.82
CA MET A 1 -12.27 39.29 -39.40
C MET A 1 -12.78 38.15 -38.50
N GLN A 2 -12.46 36.91 -38.86
CA GLN A 2 -12.93 35.70 -38.15
C GLN A 2 -11.84 34.63 -37.97
N GLU A 3 -10.58 34.95 -38.25
CA GLU A 3 -9.46 34.00 -38.18
C GLU A 3 -8.54 34.16 -36.97
N SER A 4 -8.77 35.08 -36.06
CA SER A 4 -7.83 35.40 -34.96
C SER A 4 -8.28 34.99 -33.55
N ILE A 5 -9.32 34.15 -33.39
CA ILE A 5 -9.80 33.72 -32.05
C ILE A 5 -9.42 32.26 -31.74
N ASN A 6 -8.73 31.57 -32.62
CA ASN A 6 -8.48 30.12 -32.46
C ASN A 6 -7.12 29.74 -31.86
N GLU A 7 -6.27 30.68 -31.43
CA GLU A 7 -4.92 30.42 -30.96
C GLU A 7 -4.70 30.38 -29.45
N GLN A 8 -5.73 30.45 -28.62
CA GLN A 8 -5.57 30.44 -27.15
C GLN A 8 -6.40 29.37 -26.42
N ARG A 9 -6.63 28.23 -27.02
CA ARG A 9 -7.08 27.09 -26.20
C ARG A 9 -5.86 26.57 -25.43
N PRO A 10 -5.93 26.47 -24.08
CA PRO A 10 -4.84 25.90 -23.31
C PRO A 10 -4.54 24.50 -23.87
N LYS A 11 -3.26 24.21 -24.14
CA LYS A 11 -2.83 22.86 -24.52
C LYS A 11 -3.42 21.88 -23.50
N LYS A 12 -4.17 20.88 -23.98
CA LYS A 12 -4.68 19.81 -23.13
C LYS A 12 -3.51 19.19 -22.37
N ILE A 13 -3.57 19.24 -21.06
CA ILE A 13 -2.53 18.65 -20.18
C ILE A 13 -2.61 17.13 -20.23
N PHE A 14 -3.83 16.58 -20.39
CA PHE A 14 -4.08 15.14 -20.41
C PHE A 14 -4.45 14.67 -21.81
N ALA A 15 -4.07 13.43 -22.10
CA ALA A 15 -4.50 12.75 -23.32
C ALA A 15 -6.03 12.57 -23.35
N ASP A 16 -6.59 12.57 -24.57
CA ASP A 16 -8.01 12.28 -24.76
C ASP A 16 -8.22 10.77 -24.60
N ALA A 17 -8.82 10.38 -23.47
CA ALA A 17 -9.29 9.03 -23.26
C ALA A 17 -10.81 9.05 -23.08
N LYS A 18 -11.51 8.14 -23.76
CA LYS A 18 -12.96 7.99 -23.58
C LYS A 18 -13.24 7.19 -22.31
N GLU A 19 -14.33 7.54 -21.63
CA GLU A 19 -14.77 6.82 -20.41
C GLU A 19 -14.87 5.30 -20.62
N VAL A 20 -15.32 4.88 -21.80
CA VAL A 20 -15.41 3.45 -22.15
C VAL A 20 -14.03 2.77 -22.21
N GLU A 21 -12.99 3.49 -22.63
CA GLU A 21 -11.62 2.97 -22.69
C GLU A 21 -11.05 2.82 -21.28
N ILE A 22 -11.30 3.80 -20.42
CA ILE A 22 -10.92 3.76 -19.00
C ILE A 22 -11.60 2.59 -18.31
N THR A 23 -12.92 2.43 -18.46
CA THR A 23 -13.68 1.33 -17.86
C THR A 23 -13.17 -0.05 -18.32
N ARG A 24 -12.91 -0.19 -19.62
CA ARG A 24 -12.36 -1.46 -20.16
C ARG A 24 -10.96 -1.77 -19.64
N ALA A 25 -10.11 -0.75 -19.52
CA ALA A 25 -8.77 -0.91 -18.96
C ALA A 25 -8.84 -1.37 -17.49
N ILE A 26 -9.65 -0.73 -16.67
CA ILE A 26 -9.86 -1.12 -15.27
C ILE A 26 -10.37 -2.56 -15.16
N ALA A 27 -11.39 -2.92 -15.93
CA ALA A 27 -11.97 -4.27 -15.91
C ALA A 27 -10.97 -5.34 -16.34
N LYS A 28 -10.19 -5.07 -17.38
CA LYS A 28 -9.15 -5.98 -17.88
C LYS A 28 -8.05 -6.21 -16.85
N GLU A 29 -7.52 -5.15 -16.28
CA GLU A 29 -6.45 -5.24 -15.28
C GLU A 29 -6.94 -5.91 -14.00
N PHE A 30 -8.15 -5.59 -13.53
CA PHE A 30 -8.75 -6.25 -12.39
C PHE A 30 -8.92 -7.76 -12.61
N TYR A 31 -9.41 -8.16 -13.79
CA TYR A 31 -9.54 -9.57 -14.14
C TYR A 31 -8.18 -10.29 -14.17
N SER A 32 -7.16 -9.66 -14.71
CA SER A 32 -5.80 -10.20 -14.71
C SER A 32 -5.28 -10.45 -13.29
N VAL A 33 -5.49 -9.49 -12.40
CA VAL A 33 -5.11 -9.62 -10.98
C VAL A 33 -5.87 -10.76 -10.29
N LEU A 34 -7.17 -10.90 -10.57
CA LEU A 34 -7.96 -12.00 -10.00
C LEU A 34 -7.46 -13.36 -10.47
N GLN A 35 -7.16 -13.51 -11.76
CA GLN A 35 -6.64 -14.77 -12.30
C GLN A 35 -5.28 -15.13 -11.69
N GLU A 36 -4.37 -14.17 -11.57
CA GLU A 36 -3.06 -14.40 -10.98
C GLU A 36 -3.15 -14.87 -9.53
N ARG A 37 -4.18 -14.44 -8.81
CA ARG A 37 -4.38 -14.71 -7.39
C ARG A 37 -5.42 -15.76 -7.08
N ALA A 38 -5.96 -16.43 -8.09
CA ALA A 38 -6.96 -17.49 -7.93
C ALA A 38 -6.40 -18.72 -7.20
N GLU A 39 -5.09 -18.92 -7.25
CA GLU A 39 -4.39 -19.96 -6.50
C GLU A 39 -3.36 -19.34 -5.56
N CYS A 40 -3.45 -19.65 -4.29
CA CYS A 40 -2.49 -19.28 -3.25
C CYS A 40 -2.42 -20.38 -2.19
N ASP A 41 -1.32 -20.42 -1.44
CA ASP A 41 -1.11 -21.37 -0.37
C ASP A 41 -1.84 -20.96 0.90
N VAL A 42 -1.89 -19.64 1.17
CA VAL A 42 -2.47 -19.08 2.40
C VAL A 42 -3.22 -17.80 2.08
N ILE A 43 -4.43 -17.70 2.65
CA ILE A 43 -5.21 -16.45 2.65
C ILE A 43 -5.18 -15.85 4.06
N ILE A 44 -4.79 -14.59 4.14
CA ILE A 44 -4.79 -13.82 5.39
C ILE A 44 -5.89 -12.75 5.29
N ILE A 45 -6.80 -12.76 6.24
CA ILE A 45 -7.87 -11.77 6.31
C ILE A 45 -7.47 -10.65 7.26
N GLY A 46 -7.31 -9.46 6.71
CA GLY A 46 -6.89 -8.26 7.41
C GLY A 46 -5.40 -7.97 7.31
N ALA A 47 -5.08 -6.74 6.90
CA ALA A 47 -3.72 -6.24 6.75
C ALA A 47 -3.32 -5.30 7.90
N GLY A 48 -3.72 -5.64 9.12
CA GLY A 48 -3.21 -5.03 10.34
C GLY A 48 -1.79 -5.54 10.68
N PRO A 49 -1.18 -5.10 11.78
CA PRO A 49 0.17 -5.51 12.16
C PRO A 49 0.37 -7.02 12.22
N ALA A 50 -0.58 -7.75 12.77
CA ALA A 50 -0.52 -9.21 12.87
C ALA A 50 -0.57 -9.89 11.50
N GLY A 51 -1.53 -9.48 10.64
CA GLY A 51 -1.68 -10.04 9.30
C GLY A 51 -0.48 -9.75 8.40
N LEU A 52 0.06 -8.53 8.46
CA LEU A 52 1.26 -8.16 7.70
C LEU A 52 2.50 -8.89 8.17
N THR A 53 2.66 -9.10 9.48
CA THR A 53 3.78 -9.88 10.04
C THR A 53 3.68 -11.33 9.60
N ALA A 54 2.50 -11.95 9.70
CA ALA A 54 2.29 -13.33 9.24
C ALA A 54 2.54 -13.46 7.73
N ALA A 55 2.06 -12.52 6.93
CA ALA A 55 2.29 -12.50 5.49
C ALA A 55 3.80 -12.45 5.16
N ARG A 56 4.54 -11.57 5.83
CA ARG A 56 6.00 -11.47 5.67
C ARG A 56 6.69 -12.79 5.98
N GLU A 57 6.46 -13.34 7.16
CA GLU A 57 7.14 -14.56 7.60
C GLU A 57 6.84 -15.76 6.69
N LEU A 58 5.57 -15.96 6.32
CA LEU A 58 5.17 -17.04 5.42
C LEU A 58 5.73 -16.82 4.00
N SER A 59 5.77 -15.58 3.52
CA SER A 59 6.37 -15.26 2.22
C SER A 59 7.88 -15.55 2.20
N LEU A 60 8.60 -15.27 3.28
CA LEU A 60 10.01 -15.62 3.41
C LEU A 60 10.25 -17.13 3.42
N MET A 61 9.27 -17.92 3.85
CA MET A 61 9.28 -19.38 3.77
C MET A 61 8.94 -19.91 2.36
N GLY A 62 8.61 -19.04 1.43
CA GLY A 62 8.31 -19.38 0.03
C GLY A 62 6.83 -19.64 -0.28
N TYR A 63 5.92 -19.43 0.66
CA TYR A 63 4.49 -19.58 0.41
C TYR A 63 3.93 -18.43 -0.42
N LYS A 64 3.02 -18.76 -1.33
CA LYS A 64 2.22 -17.78 -2.10
C LYS A 64 1.08 -17.28 -1.24
N ILE A 65 1.16 -16.03 -0.80
CA ILE A 65 0.23 -15.43 0.15
C ILE A 65 -0.73 -14.48 -0.55
N LEU A 66 -2.02 -14.56 -0.19
CA LEU A 66 -3.02 -13.56 -0.53
C LEU A 66 -3.48 -12.87 0.76
N VAL A 67 -3.29 -11.57 0.84
CA VAL A 67 -3.85 -10.75 1.92
C VAL A 67 -5.10 -10.05 1.42
N VAL A 68 -6.22 -10.21 2.15
CA VAL A 68 -7.49 -9.55 1.86
C VAL A 68 -7.73 -8.48 2.92
N GLU A 69 -7.82 -7.23 2.48
CA GLU A 69 -8.04 -6.06 3.34
C GLU A 69 -9.29 -5.31 2.90
N GLN A 70 -10.10 -4.89 3.86
CA GLN A 70 -11.34 -4.14 3.60
C GLN A 70 -11.09 -2.66 3.29
N ASN A 71 -9.99 -2.10 3.82
CA ASN A 71 -9.62 -0.72 3.59
C ASN A 71 -8.70 -0.59 2.37
N ASN A 72 -8.60 0.61 1.84
CA ASN A 72 -7.66 0.92 0.75
C ASN A 72 -6.25 1.29 1.24
N TYR A 73 -5.93 0.96 2.49
CA TYR A 73 -4.61 1.15 3.10
C TYR A 73 -4.26 -0.04 4.00
N LEU A 74 -2.98 -0.28 4.20
CA LEU A 74 -2.44 -1.32 5.06
C LEU A 74 -2.07 -0.75 6.43
N GLY A 75 -1.90 -1.62 7.45
CA GLY A 75 -1.46 -1.23 8.78
C GLY A 75 -2.57 -1.21 9.84
N GLY A 76 -3.83 -1.29 9.43
CA GLY A 76 -4.98 -1.38 10.34
C GLY A 76 -5.09 -0.19 11.29
N GLY A 77 -5.50 -0.44 12.52
CA GLY A 77 -5.70 0.58 13.55
C GLY A 77 -4.42 1.29 14.02
N TYR A 78 -3.26 0.79 13.67
CA TYR A 78 -1.99 1.43 13.99
C TYR A 78 -1.87 2.84 13.37
N TRP A 79 -2.45 3.03 12.19
CA TRP A 79 -2.53 4.33 11.52
C TRP A 79 -3.39 5.35 12.27
N LEU A 80 -4.35 4.89 13.06
CA LEU A 80 -5.28 5.74 13.80
C LEU A 80 -4.76 6.11 15.19
N GLY A 81 -3.70 5.46 15.67
CA GLY A 81 -3.11 5.67 16.99
C GLY A 81 -2.11 6.82 17.06
N GLY A 82 -1.70 7.39 15.94
CA GLY A 82 -0.72 8.47 15.86
C GLY A 82 -1.29 9.82 16.24
N PHE A 83 -1.34 10.13 17.52
CA PHE A 83 -1.76 11.45 17.99
C PHE A 83 -0.61 12.45 17.84
N MET A 84 -0.87 13.58 17.18
CA MET A 84 0.09 14.68 16.96
C MET A 84 1.42 14.26 16.31
N MET A 85 1.42 13.22 15.47
CA MET A 85 2.65 12.72 14.81
C MET A 85 3.75 12.32 15.80
N ASN A 86 3.37 11.78 16.94
CA ASN A 86 4.32 11.34 17.96
C ASN A 86 5.29 10.28 17.41
N PRO A 87 6.57 10.32 17.81
CA PRO A 87 7.48 9.22 17.52
C PRO A 87 6.95 7.91 18.11
N VAL A 88 7.09 6.86 17.32
CA VAL A 88 6.81 5.50 17.81
C VAL A 88 7.96 5.07 18.73
N THR A 89 7.61 4.52 19.88
CA THR A 89 8.60 4.01 20.85
C THR A 89 8.38 2.54 21.12
N VAL A 90 9.46 1.79 21.22
CA VAL A 90 9.44 0.37 21.57
C VAL A 90 10.46 0.06 22.66
N ARG A 91 10.26 -1.04 23.36
CA ARG A 91 11.21 -1.59 24.33
C ARG A 91 11.88 -2.83 23.77
N ALA A 92 13.08 -3.13 24.26
CA ALA A 92 13.73 -4.40 23.92
C ALA A 92 12.84 -5.60 24.27
N PRO A 93 12.79 -6.65 23.44
CA PRO A 93 13.60 -6.89 22.24
C PRO A 93 12.95 -6.41 20.91
N ALA A 94 11.84 -5.62 20.96
CA ALA A 94 11.04 -5.29 19.79
C ALA A 94 11.81 -4.45 18.73
N GLN A 95 12.86 -3.71 19.13
CA GLN A 95 13.71 -2.97 18.19
C GLN A 95 14.39 -3.89 17.15
N LYS A 96 14.56 -5.19 17.44
CA LYS A 96 15.14 -6.15 16.50
C LYS A 96 14.33 -6.25 15.20
N ILE A 97 13.01 -6.06 15.28
CA ILE A 97 12.16 -6.03 14.10
C ILE A 97 12.51 -4.81 13.23
N TRP A 98 12.84 -3.69 13.85
CA TRP A 98 13.29 -2.49 13.13
C TRP A 98 14.64 -2.71 12.45
N ASP A 99 15.56 -3.43 13.12
CA ASP A 99 16.84 -3.84 12.51
C ASP A 99 16.62 -4.67 11.26
N GLU A 100 15.73 -5.69 11.34
CA GLU A 100 15.39 -6.56 10.21
C GLU A 100 14.72 -5.80 9.04
N LEU A 101 13.94 -4.77 9.34
CA LEU A 101 13.24 -3.95 8.36
C LEU A 101 14.06 -2.75 7.87
N GLY A 102 15.27 -2.54 8.42
CA GLY A 102 16.12 -1.41 8.08
C GLY A 102 15.55 -0.05 8.53
N ILE A 103 14.72 -0.03 9.57
CA ILE A 103 14.10 1.19 10.10
C ILE A 103 15.09 1.89 11.03
N PRO A 104 15.50 3.13 10.73
CA PRO A 104 16.40 3.87 11.60
C PRO A 104 15.72 4.26 12.92
N TYR A 105 16.43 4.16 14.00
CA TYR A 105 15.97 4.54 15.33
C TYR A 105 17.14 5.01 16.21
N LYS A 106 16.85 5.57 17.36
CA LYS A 106 17.83 5.90 18.38
C LYS A 106 17.38 5.37 19.75
N LYS A 107 18.36 5.06 20.60
CA LYS A 107 18.07 4.72 21.99
C LYS A 107 17.94 6.00 22.83
N VAL A 108 16.87 6.08 23.60
CA VAL A 108 16.60 7.18 24.54
C VAL A 108 16.24 6.57 25.89
N GLY A 109 17.18 6.60 26.83
CA GLY A 109 17.03 5.87 28.11
C GLY A 109 16.88 4.37 27.84
N GLU A 110 15.78 3.78 28.33
CA GLU A 110 15.48 2.35 28.18
C GLU A 110 14.54 2.03 27.01
N VAL A 111 14.27 2.99 26.14
CA VAL A 111 13.41 2.82 24.98
C VAL A 111 14.14 3.15 23.68
N TYR A 112 13.58 2.69 22.57
CA TYR A 112 14.02 2.97 21.22
C TYR A 112 12.94 3.75 20.49
N THR A 113 13.30 4.82 19.76
CA THR A 113 12.37 5.73 19.08
C THR A 113 12.91 6.19 17.74
#